data_5a6618dadd6fee426d2fae3e9f09a89e
#
_entry.id   5a6618dadd6fee426d2fae3e9f09a89e
#
_cell.length_a   1.000
_cell.length_b   1.000
_cell.length_c   1.000
_cell.angle_alpha   90.00
_cell.angle_beta   90.00
_cell.angle_gamma   90.00
#
_symmetry.space_group_name_H-M   'P 1'
#
loop_
_entity.id
_entity.type
_entity.pdbx_description
1 polymer ?
#
loop_
_entity_poly.entity_id
_entity_poly.type
_entity_poly.pdbx_seq_one_letter_code
_entity_poly.pdbx_strand_id
1 'polypeptide(L)'
;KGAEVTLKNVAIRLNREKSNALNVKDLAAIVGEGLIIENAVKTGEIYPIIYADDNASIKLSKSVVRPSSLEVHKVYTKDAKLDINASVIYASITMYNTKFKIDNTTVDYNASNTLSIKEKSKGSMYNNLIKGGDVKDNIPCVFVKESEVSINSSTIFQPNYSSALCVINSTVNLTNIATSSAKIYDRAVVKVDEHSIFEESIFVEENSRFTGDVISIFGRMNGKINLYIAQNSEVKFNLINMGRLSVPPIKVERDSSFDVAKLRQIQYKEESGSFEIDERKQPVVVAESLEIEYFGEKTAFEKLDEMIGLTKVKSEVREFIALAQMNKLRREKGLEDAPLTLHSLFLGNPGTGKTTVARLIGKILYQKGLIKSDNFVETSRSDLVGKYIGHTAKQTREVLESALGGVLFIDEAYTLATGGENDFGREAINEILKFMEDNREDIVIIFAGYTKSMMDFLETNEGLRSRIPNHFNFEDYTVDQLYKIGLLELQNQGYKLNHEKYAEFVKHNYNISNDNSNGRWIRNQNEKLRKKLALRLLDDINADITTITDEDMESAKL
;
A
#
# COMPACT_ATOMS: atom_id res chain seq x y z
N LYS A 1 -47.88 -16.42 -4.87
CA LYS A 1 -46.77 -16.03 -5.75
C LYS A 1 -47.14 -14.73 -6.46
N GLY A 2 -46.32 -13.66 -6.30
CA GLY A 2 -46.50 -12.36 -6.94
C GLY A 2 -47.65 -11.51 -6.42
N ALA A 3 -48.16 -11.74 -5.22
CA ALA A 3 -49.18 -10.89 -4.61
C ALA A 3 -48.61 -9.57 -4.11
N GLU A 4 -49.32 -8.46 -4.32
CA GLU A 4 -49.01 -7.17 -3.74
C GLU A 4 -50.06 -6.80 -2.68
N VAL A 5 -49.57 -6.39 -1.51
CA VAL A 5 -50.39 -5.95 -0.37
C VAL A 5 -50.06 -4.53 -0.02
N THR A 6 -51.02 -3.66 -0.10
CA THR A 6 -50.91 -2.25 0.35
C THR A 6 -51.54 -2.05 1.73
N LEU A 7 -50.75 -1.57 2.67
CA LEU A 7 -51.19 -1.24 4.05
C LEU A 7 -51.02 0.27 4.28
N LYS A 8 -52.11 0.92 4.70
CA LYS A 8 -52.06 2.38 5.01
C LYS A 8 -52.55 2.66 6.42
N ASN A 9 -51.76 3.41 7.18
CA ASN A 9 -52.09 3.84 8.55
C ASN A 9 -52.46 2.65 9.46
N VAL A 10 -51.72 1.58 9.41
CA VAL A 10 -51.96 0.35 10.17
C VAL A 10 -50.94 0.20 11.28
N ALA A 11 -51.39 -0.16 12.48
CA ALA A 11 -50.52 -0.60 13.57
C ALA A 11 -50.48 -2.12 13.64
N ILE A 12 -49.27 -2.67 13.62
CA ILE A 12 -49.01 -4.12 13.73
C ILE A 12 -48.24 -4.35 15.01
N ARG A 13 -48.80 -5.09 15.96
CA ARG A 13 -48.18 -5.41 17.23
C ARG A 13 -47.97 -6.92 17.36
N LEU A 14 -46.69 -7.31 17.49
CA LEU A 14 -46.28 -8.69 17.77
C LEU A 14 -46.40 -9.00 19.26
N ASN A 15 -47.19 -10.01 19.61
CA ASN A 15 -47.36 -10.45 20.99
C ASN A 15 -46.91 -11.91 21.21
N ARG A 16 -46.34 -12.55 20.22
CA ARG A 16 -45.91 -13.97 20.27
C ARG A 16 -44.45 -14.11 19.89
N GLU A 17 -43.77 -15.00 20.60
CA GLU A 17 -42.42 -15.44 20.25
C GLU A 17 -42.39 -16.18 18.87
N LYS A 18 -41.20 -16.24 18.27
CA LYS A 18 -40.98 -16.98 17.00
C LYS A 18 -41.88 -16.54 15.83
N SER A 19 -42.17 -15.24 15.73
CA SER A 19 -42.96 -14.71 14.62
C SER A 19 -42.43 -13.40 14.08
N ASN A 20 -42.71 -13.11 12.81
CA ASN A 20 -42.39 -11.85 12.14
C ASN A 20 -43.65 -10.98 12.06
N ALA A 21 -43.53 -9.65 12.15
CA ALA A 21 -44.66 -8.74 11.89
C ALA A 21 -45.00 -8.73 10.40
N LEU A 22 -43.98 -8.68 9.56
CA LEU A 22 -44.10 -8.83 8.11
C LEU A 22 -43.17 -9.96 7.65
N ASN A 23 -43.74 -10.94 6.96
CA ASN A 23 -43.01 -12.04 6.35
C ASN A 23 -43.38 -12.10 4.87
N VAL A 24 -42.45 -11.77 3.99
CA VAL A 24 -42.67 -11.59 2.55
C VAL A 24 -41.75 -12.51 1.78
N LYS A 25 -42.31 -13.37 0.94
CA LYS A 25 -41.57 -14.38 0.18
C LYS A 25 -42.15 -14.58 -1.23
N ASP A 26 -41.44 -15.31 -2.06
CA ASP A 26 -41.94 -15.81 -3.35
C ASP A 26 -42.43 -14.71 -4.31
N LEU A 27 -41.63 -13.71 -4.59
CA LEU A 27 -41.98 -12.60 -5.48
C LEU A 27 -43.14 -11.71 -4.97
N ALA A 28 -43.57 -11.84 -3.73
CA ALA A 28 -44.61 -11.01 -3.16
C ALA A 28 -44.10 -9.62 -2.82
N ALA A 29 -44.98 -8.64 -2.79
CA ALA A 29 -44.64 -7.26 -2.44
C ALA A 29 -45.52 -6.73 -1.31
N ILE A 30 -44.93 -5.95 -0.42
CA ILE A 30 -45.65 -5.16 0.56
C ILE A 30 -45.33 -3.68 0.36
N VAL A 31 -46.35 -2.87 0.24
CA VAL A 31 -46.26 -1.40 0.22
C VAL A 31 -46.92 -0.87 1.48
N GLY A 32 -46.12 -0.33 2.40
CA GLY A 32 -46.59 0.24 3.69
C GLY A 32 -46.46 1.76 3.70
N GLU A 33 -47.53 2.46 3.99
CA GLU A 33 -47.52 3.91 4.26
C GLU A 33 -48.12 4.21 5.64
N GLY A 34 -47.35 4.94 6.45
CA GLY A 34 -47.82 5.31 7.81
C GLY A 34 -47.95 4.10 8.74
N LEU A 35 -47.14 3.06 8.57
CA LEU A 35 -47.18 1.86 9.42
C LEU A 35 -46.50 2.14 10.78
N ILE A 36 -47.13 1.63 11.84
CA ILE A 36 -46.50 1.50 13.16
C ILE A 36 -46.31 0.00 13.43
N ILE A 37 -45.07 -0.45 13.47
CA ILE A 37 -44.75 -1.87 13.73
C ILE A 37 -44.04 -1.94 15.08
N GLU A 38 -44.66 -2.64 16.03
CA GLU A 38 -44.17 -2.80 17.39
C GLU A 38 -43.98 -4.27 17.76
N ASN A 39 -42.87 -4.59 18.40
CA ASN A 39 -42.66 -5.90 19.00
C ASN A 39 -42.85 -5.79 20.52
N ALA A 40 -43.84 -6.46 21.08
CA ALA A 40 -44.13 -6.49 22.49
C ALA A 40 -43.56 -7.73 23.22
N VAL A 41 -42.85 -8.60 22.55
CA VAL A 41 -42.26 -9.83 23.12
C VAL A 41 -41.02 -9.47 23.95
N LYS A 42 -40.95 -9.90 25.19
CA LYS A 42 -39.90 -9.56 26.14
C LYS A 42 -38.84 -10.61 26.33
N THR A 43 -39.09 -11.86 25.97
CA THR A 43 -38.19 -13.02 26.18
C THR A 43 -38.40 -14.09 25.11
N GLY A 44 -37.39 -14.85 24.75
CA GLY A 44 -37.46 -16.01 23.86
C GLY A 44 -36.60 -15.94 22.59
N GLU A 45 -36.74 -16.90 21.68
CA GLU A 45 -36.03 -16.89 20.40
C GLU A 45 -36.49 -15.75 19.49
N ILE A 46 -35.55 -15.03 18.93
CA ILE A 46 -35.78 -13.76 18.26
C ILE A 46 -35.79 -13.96 16.75
N TYR A 47 -36.95 -13.76 16.17
CA TYR A 47 -37.16 -13.68 14.73
C TYR A 47 -37.09 -12.22 14.26
N PRO A 48 -36.65 -11.95 13.02
CA PRO A 48 -36.70 -10.61 12.46
C PRO A 48 -38.11 -10.03 12.52
N ILE A 49 -38.25 -8.76 12.90
CA ILE A 49 -39.56 -8.08 12.89
C ILE A 49 -40.09 -8.03 11.45
N ILE A 50 -39.22 -7.72 10.50
CA ILE A 50 -39.52 -7.71 9.06
C ILE A 50 -38.56 -8.69 8.39
N TYR A 51 -39.12 -9.63 7.65
CA TYR A 51 -38.38 -10.63 6.91
C TYR A 51 -38.80 -10.62 5.44
N ALA A 52 -37.84 -10.55 4.51
CA ALA A 52 -38.06 -10.67 3.08
C ALA A 52 -37.02 -11.57 2.43
N ASP A 53 -37.47 -12.49 1.58
CA ASP A 53 -36.65 -13.47 0.88
C ASP A 53 -37.24 -13.80 -0.51
N ASP A 54 -36.51 -14.56 -1.32
CA ASP A 54 -36.97 -15.11 -2.59
C ASP A 54 -37.52 -14.07 -3.59
N ASN A 55 -36.76 -13.02 -3.85
CA ASN A 55 -37.13 -11.90 -4.73
C ASN A 55 -38.34 -11.08 -4.26
N ALA A 56 -38.67 -11.15 -2.99
CA ALA A 56 -39.71 -10.33 -2.38
C ALA A 56 -39.36 -8.83 -2.42
N SER A 57 -40.40 -8.00 -2.30
CA SER A 57 -40.23 -6.55 -2.26
C SER A 57 -40.91 -5.93 -1.05
N ILE A 58 -40.19 -5.10 -0.30
CA ILE A 58 -40.75 -4.31 0.79
C ILE A 58 -40.52 -2.84 0.48
N LYS A 59 -41.60 -2.06 0.53
CA LYS A 59 -41.56 -0.62 0.44
C LYS A 59 -42.26 -0.03 1.67
N LEU A 60 -41.52 0.78 2.44
CA LEU A 60 -42.03 1.48 3.62
C LEU A 60 -41.89 2.98 3.44
N SER A 61 -42.96 3.72 3.69
CA SER A 61 -42.91 5.18 3.72
C SER A 61 -43.64 5.73 4.95
N LYS A 62 -43.11 6.80 5.51
CA LYS A 62 -43.67 7.48 6.70
C LYS A 62 -43.96 6.51 7.85
N SER A 63 -43.13 5.46 7.98
CA SER A 63 -43.41 4.35 8.88
C SER A 63 -42.48 4.35 10.08
N VAL A 64 -42.92 3.75 11.19
CA VAL A 64 -42.16 3.61 12.43
C VAL A 64 -42.06 2.14 12.81
N VAL A 65 -40.83 1.67 13.01
CA VAL A 65 -40.56 0.30 13.51
C VAL A 65 -39.93 0.43 14.90
N ARG A 66 -40.59 -0.08 15.94
CA ARG A 66 -40.18 0.01 17.35
C ARG A 66 -39.99 -1.37 17.98
N PRO A 67 -38.87 -1.67 18.58
CA PRO A 67 -38.70 -2.84 19.44
C PRO A 67 -39.29 -2.57 20.86
N SER A 68 -39.66 -3.63 21.53
CA SER A 68 -40.13 -3.54 22.92
C SER A 68 -39.05 -3.73 23.98
N SER A 69 -37.91 -4.31 23.61
CA SER A 69 -36.73 -4.52 24.46
C SER A 69 -35.43 -4.41 23.67
N LEU A 70 -34.32 -4.14 24.35
CA LEU A 70 -33.02 -3.78 23.78
C LEU A 70 -32.30 -4.92 23.04
N GLU A 71 -32.84 -6.13 22.96
CA GLU A 71 -32.14 -7.27 22.38
C GLU A 71 -32.70 -7.72 21.02
N VAL A 72 -31.87 -7.61 20.01
CA VAL A 72 -31.87 -8.31 18.70
C VAL A 72 -33.16 -8.24 17.87
N HIS A 73 -33.56 -7.07 17.46
CA HIS A 73 -34.64 -6.92 16.47
C HIS A 73 -34.07 -6.52 15.11
N LYS A 74 -34.42 -7.22 14.04
CA LYS A 74 -33.87 -7.01 12.70
C LYS A 74 -34.96 -6.76 11.67
N VAL A 75 -34.71 -5.79 10.79
CA VAL A 75 -35.23 -5.84 9.43
C VAL A 75 -34.24 -6.68 8.64
N TYR A 76 -34.66 -7.84 8.21
CA TYR A 76 -33.81 -8.81 7.51
C TYR A 76 -34.30 -9.02 6.08
N THR A 77 -33.40 -8.86 5.12
CA THR A 77 -33.69 -9.12 3.71
C THR A 77 -32.58 -9.98 3.09
N LYS A 78 -33.02 -10.95 2.27
CA LYS A 78 -32.11 -11.79 1.49
C LYS A 78 -32.71 -12.01 0.11
N ASP A 79 -31.88 -11.88 -0.96
CA ASP A 79 -32.37 -12.02 -2.33
C ASP A 79 -33.64 -11.19 -2.62
N ALA A 80 -33.71 -9.96 -2.12
CA ALA A 80 -34.94 -9.16 -2.05
C ALA A 80 -34.74 -7.71 -2.54
N LYS A 81 -35.84 -6.93 -2.53
CA LYS A 81 -35.82 -5.48 -2.72
C LYS A 81 -36.33 -4.78 -1.47
N LEU A 82 -35.61 -3.73 -1.03
CA LEU A 82 -35.95 -2.92 0.13
C LEU A 82 -35.95 -1.43 -0.24
N ASP A 83 -37.09 -0.77 -0.06
CA ASP A 83 -37.24 0.67 -0.26
C ASP A 83 -37.84 1.28 1.04
N ILE A 84 -37.08 2.15 1.71
CA ILE A 84 -37.51 2.82 2.93
C ILE A 84 -37.36 4.32 2.72
N ASN A 85 -38.45 5.07 2.93
CA ASN A 85 -38.46 6.50 2.78
C ASN A 85 -39.18 7.20 3.94
N ALA A 86 -38.65 8.34 4.36
CA ALA A 86 -39.26 9.20 5.39
C ALA A 86 -39.73 8.44 6.65
N SER A 87 -38.91 7.48 7.12
CA SER A 87 -39.28 6.54 8.16
C SER A 87 -38.37 6.63 9.39
N VAL A 88 -38.79 6.03 10.50
CA VAL A 88 -37.93 5.89 11.70
C VAL A 88 -37.88 4.41 12.09
N ILE A 89 -36.66 3.88 12.10
CA ILE A 89 -36.40 2.45 12.34
C ILE A 89 -35.55 2.31 13.61
N TYR A 90 -36.15 1.87 14.69
CA TYR A 90 -35.45 1.53 15.94
C TYR A 90 -35.03 0.06 15.97
N ALA A 91 -34.44 -0.41 14.90
CA ALA A 91 -34.00 -1.80 14.73
C ALA A 91 -32.79 -1.87 13.79
N SER A 92 -31.97 -2.89 13.92
CA SER A 92 -30.92 -3.12 12.93
C SER A 92 -31.51 -3.55 11.59
N ILE A 93 -30.88 -3.10 10.51
CA ILE A 93 -31.22 -3.53 9.13
C ILE A 93 -30.07 -4.40 8.63
N THR A 94 -30.37 -5.63 8.26
CA THR A 94 -29.39 -6.57 7.68
C THR A 94 -29.85 -7.03 6.32
N MET A 95 -29.01 -6.82 5.31
CA MET A 95 -29.28 -7.12 3.90
C MET A 95 -28.24 -8.07 3.32
N TYR A 96 -28.70 -9.09 2.61
CA TYR A 96 -27.87 -10.03 1.85
C TYR A 96 -28.38 -10.09 0.41
N ASN A 97 -27.52 -9.93 -0.57
CA ASN A 97 -27.87 -9.91 -1.99
C ASN A 97 -29.14 -9.09 -2.30
N THR A 98 -29.26 -7.92 -1.66
CA THR A 98 -30.47 -7.11 -1.68
C THR A 98 -30.27 -5.85 -2.52
N LYS A 99 -31.23 -5.52 -3.39
CA LYS A 99 -31.32 -4.21 -4.01
C LYS A 99 -32.08 -3.27 -3.07
N PHE A 100 -31.48 -2.15 -2.68
CA PHE A 100 -32.10 -1.29 -1.69
C PHE A 100 -32.04 0.22 -2.03
N LYS A 101 -32.97 0.94 -1.43
CA LYS A 101 -33.00 2.39 -1.39
C LYS A 101 -33.48 2.84 -0.02
N ILE A 102 -32.71 3.68 0.67
CA ILE A 102 -33.07 4.20 2.00
C ILE A 102 -32.89 5.72 1.97
N ASP A 103 -33.98 6.44 2.00
CA ASP A 103 -33.98 7.89 1.87
C ASP A 103 -34.71 8.56 3.05
N ASN A 104 -34.26 9.74 3.46
CA ASN A 104 -34.90 10.58 4.50
C ASN A 104 -35.27 9.80 5.77
N THR A 105 -34.45 8.83 6.16
CA THR A 105 -34.79 7.86 7.19
C THR A 105 -33.83 7.96 8.38
N THR A 106 -34.38 7.88 9.59
CA THR A 106 -33.57 7.67 10.79
C THR A 106 -33.51 6.19 11.12
N VAL A 107 -32.31 5.65 11.24
CA VAL A 107 -32.07 4.30 11.77
C VAL A 107 -31.27 4.44 13.06
N ASP A 108 -31.85 4.01 14.17
CA ASP A 108 -31.28 4.15 15.51
C ASP A 108 -31.34 2.81 16.24
N TYR A 109 -30.17 2.24 16.54
CA TYR A 109 -30.09 0.93 17.18
C TYR A 109 -28.85 0.76 18.05
N ASN A 110 -29.03 0.26 19.27
CA ASN A 110 -28.02 0.34 20.32
C ASN A 110 -27.27 -0.97 20.64
N ALA A 111 -27.51 -2.09 19.97
CA ALA A 111 -26.99 -3.39 20.42
C ALA A 111 -26.11 -4.16 19.40
N SER A 112 -26.03 -3.76 18.13
CA SER A 112 -25.19 -4.42 17.10
C SER A 112 -24.96 -3.44 15.94
N ASN A 113 -24.45 -3.92 14.78
CA ASN A 113 -24.43 -3.09 13.60
C ASN A 113 -25.82 -2.52 13.31
N THR A 114 -25.94 -1.21 13.25
CA THR A 114 -27.21 -0.55 12.94
C THR A 114 -27.64 -0.88 11.52
N LEU A 115 -26.69 -0.86 10.58
CA LEU A 115 -26.90 -1.22 9.18
C LEU A 115 -25.82 -2.18 8.69
N SER A 116 -26.22 -3.37 8.23
CA SER A 116 -25.33 -4.37 7.64
C SER A 116 -25.71 -4.66 6.20
N ILE A 117 -24.82 -4.38 5.26
CA ILE A 117 -25.00 -4.55 3.82
C ILE A 117 -23.99 -5.59 3.34
N LYS A 118 -24.43 -6.75 2.88
CA LYS A 118 -23.57 -7.92 2.64
C LYS A 118 -23.90 -8.63 1.33
N GLU A 119 -22.96 -9.47 0.85
CA GLU A 119 -23.15 -10.46 -0.19
C GLU A 119 -23.81 -9.90 -1.47
N LYS A 120 -23.08 -9.10 -2.24
CA LYS A 120 -23.53 -8.54 -3.52
C LYS A 120 -24.73 -7.60 -3.41
N SER A 121 -25.03 -7.08 -2.23
CA SER A 121 -26.08 -6.06 -2.09
C SER A 121 -25.70 -4.79 -2.82
N LYS A 122 -26.69 -4.14 -3.46
CA LYS A 122 -26.49 -2.93 -4.24
C LYS A 122 -27.58 -1.90 -3.99
N GLY A 123 -27.19 -0.68 -3.69
CA GLY A 123 -28.20 0.36 -3.46
C GLY A 123 -27.65 1.72 -3.08
N SER A 124 -28.58 2.59 -2.69
CA SER A 124 -28.29 3.97 -2.33
C SER A 124 -28.98 4.40 -1.05
N MET A 125 -28.37 5.39 -0.42
CA MET A 125 -28.85 6.06 0.79
C MET A 125 -28.77 7.56 0.58
N TYR A 126 -29.84 8.27 0.87
CA TYR A 126 -29.88 9.73 0.71
C TYR A 126 -30.56 10.41 1.92
N ASN A 127 -29.90 11.43 2.47
CA ASN A 127 -30.42 12.24 3.57
C ASN A 127 -30.85 11.41 4.78
N ASN A 128 -29.99 10.51 5.27
CA ASN A 128 -30.29 9.65 6.39
C ASN A 128 -29.51 10.05 7.65
N LEU A 129 -30.11 9.75 8.79
CA LEU A 129 -29.45 9.79 10.08
C LEU A 129 -29.33 8.36 10.63
N ILE A 130 -28.11 7.82 10.68
CA ILE A 130 -27.85 6.47 11.16
C ILE A 130 -27.05 6.57 12.46
N LYS A 131 -27.65 6.10 13.56
CA LYS A 131 -27.06 6.14 14.88
C LYS A 131 -26.79 4.74 15.41
N GLY A 132 -25.55 4.50 15.81
CA GLY A 132 -25.16 3.32 16.59
C GLY A 132 -25.26 3.58 18.08
N GLY A 133 -25.28 2.52 18.86
CA GLY A 133 -25.31 2.58 20.32
C GLY A 133 -23.93 2.58 20.96
N ASP A 134 -23.93 2.77 22.27
CA ASP A 134 -22.75 2.62 23.13
C ASP A 134 -22.46 1.13 23.36
N VAL A 135 -21.85 0.49 22.38
CA VAL A 135 -21.53 -0.94 22.44
C VAL A 135 -20.06 -1.12 22.82
N LYS A 136 -19.78 -1.94 23.82
CA LYS A 136 -18.40 -2.23 24.30
C LYS A 136 -17.54 -2.98 23.29
N ASP A 137 -18.14 -3.68 22.36
CA ASP A 137 -17.46 -4.45 21.31
C ASP A 137 -17.33 -3.60 20.05
N ASN A 138 -16.18 -3.47 19.51
CA ASN A 138 -15.74 -2.69 18.33
C ASN A 138 -16.63 -2.88 17.06
N ILE A 139 -17.95 -2.79 17.21
CA ILE A 139 -18.98 -3.07 16.21
C ILE A 139 -19.30 -1.77 15.47
N PRO A 140 -19.11 -1.71 14.13
CA PRO A 140 -19.40 -0.51 13.36
C PRO A 140 -20.90 -0.22 13.24
N CYS A 141 -21.26 1.07 13.17
CA CYS A 141 -22.64 1.50 12.94
C CYS A 141 -23.12 1.04 11.54
N VAL A 142 -22.35 1.34 10.49
CA VAL A 142 -22.60 0.88 9.12
C VAL A 142 -21.52 -0.08 8.70
N PHE A 143 -21.89 -1.29 8.33
CA PHE A 143 -21.02 -2.35 7.89
C PHE A 143 -21.34 -2.75 6.44
N VAL A 144 -20.35 -2.61 5.54
CA VAL A 144 -20.49 -2.92 4.12
C VAL A 144 -19.45 -3.99 3.76
N LYS A 145 -19.92 -5.16 3.31
CA LYS A 145 -19.04 -6.25 2.89
C LYS A 145 -19.49 -6.86 1.55
N GLU A 146 -18.55 -7.01 0.61
CA GLU A 146 -18.79 -7.62 -0.71
C GLU A 146 -19.98 -6.99 -1.45
N SER A 147 -20.08 -5.65 -1.43
CA SER A 147 -21.27 -4.91 -1.86
C SER A 147 -20.91 -3.60 -2.56
N GLU A 148 -21.89 -2.99 -3.25
CA GLU A 148 -21.76 -1.70 -3.93
C GLU A 148 -22.80 -0.72 -3.39
N VAL A 149 -22.35 0.39 -2.80
CA VAL A 149 -23.22 1.33 -2.06
C VAL A 149 -22.90 2.77 -2.39
N SER A 150 -23.91 3.60 -2.60
CA SER A 150 -23.79 5.06 -2.65
C SER A 150 -24.47 5.69 -1.44
N ILE A 151 -23.74 6.54 -0.70
CA ILE A 151 -24.23 7.23 0.50
C ILE A 151 -24.10 8.73 0.27
N ASN A 152 -25.23 9.43 0.23
CA ASN A 152 -25.27 10.85 -0.07
C ASN A 152 -25.96 11.63 1.06
N SER A 153 -25.46 12.82 1.37
CA SER A 153 -26.04 13.78 2.33
C SER A 153 -26.48 13.13 3.66
N SER A 154 -25.73 12.13 4.12
CA SER A 154 -26.13 11.32 5.27
C SER A 154 -25.17 11.50 6.45
N THR A 155 -25.71 11.39 7.66
CA THR A 155 -24.93 11.39 8.90
C THR A 155 -24.87 9.99 9.48
N ILE A 156 -23.64 9.49 9.75
CA ILE A 156 -23.39 8.20 10.39
C ILE A 156 -22.68 8.47 11.70
N PHE A 157 -23.36 8.28 12.80
CA PHE A 157 -22.86 8.60 14.12
C PHE A 157 -22.72 7.36 15.01
N GLN A 158 -21.54 7.16 15.59
CA GLN A 158 -21.25 6.14 16.58
C GLN A 158 -20.68 6.80 17.83
N PRO A 159 -21.37 6.74 18.97
CA PRO A 159 -20.76 7.13 20.24
C PRO A 159 -19.71 6.11 20.65
N ASN A 160 -18.64 6.55 21.30
CA ASN A 160 -17.59 5.71 21.90
C ASN A 160 -16.78 4.79 20.98
N TYR A 161 -15.67 5.31 20.44
CA TYR A 161 -14.43 4.63 19.99
C TYR A 161 -14.50 3.52 18.95
N SER A 162 -15.67 3.08 18.51
CA SER A 162 -15.78 2.13 17.40
C SER A 162 -15.94 2.84 16.06
N SER A 163 -15.54 2.16 14.96
CA SER A 163 -15.67 2.74 13.63
C SER A 163 -17.13 2.94 13.27
N ALA A 164 -17.51 4.17 12.85
CA ALA A 164 -18.88 4.42 12.42
C ALA A 164 -19.16 3.75 11.06
N LEU A 165 -18.23 3.83 10.13
CA LEU A 165 -18.29 3.19 8.80
C LEU A 165 -17.17 2.16 8.65
N CYS A 166 -17.54 0.93 8.29
CA CYS A 166 -16.61 -0.14 8.01
C CYS A 166 -16.88 -0.74 6.64
N VAL A 167 -15.88 -0.74 5.75
CA VAL A 167 -15.98 -1.18 4.36
C VAL A 167 -14.97 -2.29 4.10
N ILE A 168 -15.45 -3.46 3.68
CA ILE A 168 -14.64 -4.65 3.41
C ILE A 168 -14.92 -5.15 1.99
N ASN A 169 -13.90 -5.33 1.17
CA ASN A 169 -14.01 -5.89 -0.18
C ASN A 169 -15.24 -5.36 -0.95
N SER A 170 -15.44 -4.04 -0.89
CA SER A 170 -16.65 -3.38 -1.37
C SER A 170 -16.31 -2.09 -2.10
N THR A 171 -17.23 -1.63 -2.96
CA THR A 171 -17.16 -0.31 -3.57
C THR A 171 -18.18 0.61 -2.91
N VAL A 172 -17.73 1.72 -2.33
CA VAL A 172 -18.58 2.71 -1.67
C VAL A 172 -18.30 4.10 -2.23
N ASN A 173 -19.34 4.77 -2.72
CA ASN A 173 -19.29 6.16 -3.13
C ASN A 173 -19.92 7.03 -2.04
N LEU A 174 -19.18 8.02 -1.59
CA LEU A 174 -19.59 8.97 -0.54
C LEU A 174 -19.74 10.37 -1.15
N THR A 175 -20.86 11.02 -0.89
CA THR A 175 -21.09 12.39 -1.33
C THR A 175 -21.65 13.21 -0.18
N ASN A 176 -20.93 14.23 0.26
CA ASN A 176 -21.36 15.15 1.31
C ASN A 176 -21.86 14.40 2.58
N ILE A 177 -21.02 13.54 3.16
CA ILE A 177 -21.37 12.81 4.39
C ILE A 177 -20.67 13.39 5.62
N ALA A 178 -21.28 13.19 6.78
CA ALA A 178 -20.64 13.34 8.08
C ALA A 178 -20.60 11.99 8.81
N THR A 179 -19.42 11.58 9.29
CA THR A 179 -19.27 10.32 10.04
C THR A 179 -18.24 10.47 11.15
N SER A 180 -18.38 9.69 12.23
CA SER A 180 -17.41 9.75 13.33
C SER A 180 -16.05 9.22 12.88
N SER A 181 -15.99 8.04 12.28
CA SER A 181 -14.73 7.42 11.82
C SER A 181 -14.96 6.39 10.74
N ALA A 182 -13.89 5.99 10.02
CA ALA A 182 -13.98 4.95 9.00
C ALA A 182 -12.85 3.94 9.10
N LYS A 183 -13.17 2.67 8.77
CA LYS A 183 -12.21 1.60 8.47
C LYS A 183 -12.46 1.04 7.09
N ILE A 184 -11.44 1.02 6.25
CA ILE A 184 -11.47 0.62 4.84
C ILE A 184 -10.38 -0.43 4.64
N TYR A 185 -10.76 -1.69 4.42
CA TYR A 185 -9.79 -2.79 4.33
C TYR A 185 -10.24 -3.95 3.42
N ASP A 186 -9.35 -4.91 3.17
CA ASP A 186 -9.55 -6.07 2.28
C ASP A 186 -9.95 -5.65 0.86
N ARG A 187 -9.11 -4.89 0.17
CA ARG A 187 -9.30 -4.45 -1.23
C ARG A 187 -10.55 -3.59 -1.44
N ALA A 188 -11.02 -2.91 -0.40
CA ALA A 188 -12.14 -2.02 -0.51
C ALA A 188 -11.78 -0.76 -1.33
N VAL A 189 -12.74 -0.23 -2.06
CA VAL A 189 -12.62 1.02 -2.82
C VAL A 189 -13.67 2.01 -2.32
N VAL A 190 -13.21 3.09 -1.71
CA VAL A 190 -14.07 4.18 -1.25
C VAL A 190 -13.72 5.43 -2.01
N LYS A 191 -14.71 6.02 -2.67
CA LYS A 191 -14.58 7.26 -3.42
C LYS A 191 -15.44 8.35 -2.80
N VAL A 192 -14.86 9.54 -2.68
CA VAL A 192 -15.53 10.74 -2.15
C VAL A 192 -15.69 11.75 -3.29
N ASP A 193 -16.93 12.02 -3.71
CA ASP A 193 -17.20 12.91 -4.84
C ASP A 193 -17.38 14.39 -4.42
N GLU A 194 -17.79 14.66 -3.18
CA GLU A 194 -17.90 15.99 -2.61
C GLU A 194 -17.31 16.04 -1.21
N HIS A 195 -17.27 17.24 -0.59
CA HIS A 195 -16.70 17.43 0.72
C HIS A 195 -17.39 16.54 1.78
N SER A 196 -16.59 15.66 2.38
CA SER A 196 -17.06 14.77 3.46
C SER A 196 -16.26 14.97 4.73
N ILE A 197 -16.89 14.73 5.88
CA ILE A 197 -16.36 15.04 7.20
C ILE A 197 -16.23 13.79 8.04
N PHE A 198 -15.04 13.64 8.64
CA PHE A 198 -14.72 12.58 9.58
C PHE A 198 -14.33 13.23 10.92
N GLU A 199 -15.07 12.94 11.98
CA GLU A 199 -14.87 13.59 13.28
C GLU A 199 -13.64 13.06 14.02
N GLU A 200 -13.19 11.83 13.74
CA GLU A 200 -12.09 11.19 14.45
C GLU A 200 -11.03 10.67 13.49
N SER A 201 -10.98 9.36 13.23
CA SER A 201 -9.90 8.69 12.54
C SER A 201 -10.37 7.92 11.31
N ILE A 202 -9.48 7.80 10.34
CA ILE A 202 -9.66 6.95 9.16
C ILE A 202 -8.49 5.96 9.09
N PHE A 203 -8.81 4.68 8.90
CA PHE A 203 -7.85 3.60 8.68
C PHE A 203 -8.06 3.03 7.28
N VAL A 204 -7.00 2.97 6.48
CA VAL A 204 -7.02 2.41 5.12
C VAL A 204 -5.94 1.35 5.04
N GLU A 205 -6.33 0.08 4.94
CA GLU A 205 -5.44 -1.07 5.09
C GLU A 205 -5.76 -2.18 4.07
N GLU A 206 -4.86 -3.16 3.93
CA GLU A 206 -5.08 -4.39 3.15
C GLU A 206 -5.42 -4.15 1.66
N ASN A 207 -4.51 -3.48 0.94
CA ASN A 207 -4.64 -3.19 -0.50
C ASN A 207 -5.89 -2.36 -0.87
N SER A 208 -6.36 -1.51 0.05
CA SER A 208 -7.57 -0.71 -0.15
C SER A 208 -7.29 0.66 -0.75
N ARG A 209 -8.31 1.30 -1.33
CA ARG A 209 -8.23 2.61 -1.95
C ARG A 209 -9.24 3.58 -1.35
N PHE A 210 -8.75 4.74 -0.97
CA PHE A 210 -9.57 5.85 -0.48
C PHE A 210 -9.23 7.12 -1.26
N THR A 211 -10.11 7.52 -2.14
CA THR A 211 -9.81 8.58 -3.12
C THR A 211 -10.95 9.58 -3.23
N GLY A 212 -10.65 10.79 -3.66
CA GLY A 212 -11.69 11.78 -3.90
C GLY A 212 -11.23 13.22 -3.99
N ASP A 213 -12.16 14.14 -3.77
CA ASP A 213 -11.91 15.58 -3.91
C ASP A 213 -11.50 16.22 -2.58
N VAL A 214 -12.41 16.36 -1.62
CA VAL A 214 -12.16 17.06 -0.35
C VAL A 214 -12.64 16.25 0.83
N ILE A 215 -11.79 16.10 1.84
CA ILE A 215 -12.20 15.60 3.16
C ILE A 215 -11.70 16.51 4.28
N SER A 216 -12.44 16.52 5.39
CA SER A 216 -12.00 17.13 6.65
C SER A 216 -11.98 16.09 7.77
N ILE A 217 -10.88 16.01 8.51
CA ILE A 217 -10.68 15.09 9.64
C ILE A 217 -10.40 15.90 10.88
N PHE A 218 -11.26 15.82 11.91
CA PHE A 218 -11.18 16.70 13.07
C PHE A 218 -10.33 16.20 14.24
N GLY A 219 -10.17 14.90 14.40
CA GLY A 219 -9.34 14.33 15.45
C GLY A 219 -9.75 14.74 16.87
N ARG A 220 -10.96 14.43 17.28
CA ARG A 220 -11.50 14.82 18.61
C ARG A 220 -10.71 14.29 19.80
N MET A 221 -9.91 13.25 19.64
CA MET A 221 -9.22 12.58 20.73
C MET A 221 -7.74 12.91 20.77
N ASN A 222 -7.26 13.41 21.89
CA ASN A 222 -5.85 13.60 22.16
C ASN A 222 -5.10 12.26 22.11
N GLY A 223 -4.01 12.21 21.34
CA GLY A 223 -3.08 11.07 21.29
C GLY A 223 -3.45 9.95 20.31
N LYS A 224 -4.49 10.10 19.48
CA LYS A 224 -4.79 9.14 18.41
C LYS A 224 -4.36 9.63 17.04
N ILE A 225 -3.99 8.69 16.17
CA ILE A 225 -3.68 8.92 14.76
C ILE A 225 -4.97 9.29 14.05
N ASN A 226 -4.94 10.37 13.27
CA ASN A 226 -6.12 10.84 12.56
C ASN A 226 -6.30 10.12 11.21
N LEU A 227 -5.18 9.83 10.51
CA LEU A 227 -5.18 9.08 9.26
C LEU A 227 -4.05 8.04 9.28
N TYR A 228 -4.42 6.78 9.13
CA TYR A 228 -3.51 5.65 9.10
C TYR A 228 -3.64 4.90 7.78
N ILE A 229 -2.52 4.70 7.09
CA ILE A 229 -2.46 4.06 5.78
C ILE A 229 -1.39 2.98 5.81
N ALA A 230 -1.77 1.73 5.56
CA ALA A 230 -0.86 0.61 5.66
C ALA A 230 -1.19 -0.53 4.67
N GLN A 231 -0.29 -1.50 4.59
CA GLN A 231 -0.49 -2.75 3.86
C GLN A 231 -0.83 -2.51 2.38
N ASN A 232 0.09 -1.82 1.68
CA ASN A 232 0.00 -1.54 0.24
C ASN A 232 -1.30 -0.83 -0.18
N SER A 233 -1.79 0.09 0.65
CA SER A 233 -3.03 0.82 0.40
C SER A 233 -2.78 2.19 -0.23
N GLU A 234 -3.81 2.77 -0.86
CA GLU A 234 -3.73 4.04 -1.58
C GLU A 234 -4.70 5.07 -1.01
N VAL A 235 -4.19 6.26 -0.69
CA VAL A 235 -5.00 7.45 -0.37
C VAL A 235 -4.65 8.56 -1.34
N LYS A 236 -5.68 9.09 -2.04
CA LYS A 236 -5.49 10.15 -3.03
C LYS A 236 -6.61 11.18 -2.97
N PHE A 237 -6.27 12.43 -2.67
CA PHE A 237 -7.21 13.54 -2.57
C PHE A 237 -6.65 14.85 -3.15
N ASN A 238 -7.53 15.72 -3.63
CA ASN A 238 -7.16 17.08 -3.98
C ASN A 238 -6.89 17.94 -2.73
N LEU A 239 -7.69 17.77 -1.68
CA LEU A 239 -7.53 18.51 -0.43
C LEU A 239 -7.91 17.65 0.79
N ILE A 240 -7.00 17.60 1.77
CA ILE A 240 -7.30 17.11 3.13
C ILE A 240 -7.14 18.25 4.14
N ASN A 241 -8.20 18.53 4.88
CA ASN A 241 -8.18 19.46 6.01
C ASN A 241 -8.08 18.66 7.31
N MET A 242 -7.11 19.00 8.15
CA MET A 242 -6.89 18.38 9.46
C MET A 242 -7.24 19.38 10.56
N GLY A 243 -8.13 19.00 11.47
CA GLY A 243 -8.52 19.84 12.60
C GLY A 243 -7.51 19.80 13.75
N ARG A 244 -7.82 19.08 14.82
CA ARG A 244 -6.88 18.87 15.92
C ARG A 244 -5.80 17.88 15.51
N LEU A 245 -4.53 18.20 15.85
CA LEU A 245 -3.41 17.31 15.57
C LEU A 245 -3.10 16.44 16.78
N SER A 246 -3.11 15.13 16.59
CA SER A 246 -2.22 14.24 17.35
C SER A 246 -0.80 14.34 16.77
N VAL A 247 0.21 13.94 17.49
CA VAL A 247 1.58 13.96 16.99
C VAL A 247 2.06 12.52 16.86
N PRO A 248 2.35 12.04 15.64
CA PRO A 248 2.06 12.61 14.32
C PRO A 248 0.60 12.34 13.89
N PRO A 249 -0.05 13.29 13.18
CA PRO A 249 -1.47 13.17 12.79
C PRO A 249 -1.71 12.16 11.67
N ILE A 250 -0.70 11.94 10.83
CA ILE A 250 -0.77 11.06 9.66
C ILE A 250 0.37 10.04 9.75
N LYS A 251 0.03 8.76 9.66
CA LYS A 251 0.98 7.66 9.57
C LYS A 251 0.78 6.88 8.30
N VAL A 252 1.84 6.74 7.51
CA VAL A 252 1.84 6.04 6.23
C VAL A 252 2.89 4.94 6.26
N GLU A 253 2.48 3.70 6.07
CA GLU A 253 3.41 2.60 5.85
C GLU A 253 4.11 2.77 4.50
N ARG A 254 5.41 2.46 4.44
CA ARG A 254 6.25 2.77 3.26
C ARG A 254 5.89 2.02 1.98
N ASP A 255 5.16 0.92 2.09
CA ASP A 255 4.61 0.19 0.95
C ASP A 255 3.31 0.80 0.40
N SER A 256 2.75 1.78 1.12
CA SER A 256 1.48 2.43 0.81
C SER A 256 1.66 3.79 0.15
N SER A 257 0.66 4.24 -0.60
CA SER A 257 0.68 5.49 -1.37
C SER A 257 -0.19 6.56 -0.73
N PHE A 258 0.40 7.74 -0.51
CA PHE A 258 -0.29 8.93 -0.03
C PHE A 258 -0.05 10.10 -1.00
N ASP A 259 -1.01 10.35 -1.89
CA ASP A 259 -0.95 11.39 -2.93
C ASP A 259 -2.04 12.44 -2.66
N VAL A 260 -1.66 13.58 -2.09
CA VAL A 260 -2.58 14.66 -1.74
C VAL A 260 -2.04 15.97 -2.27
N ALA A 261 -2.81 16.63 -3.13
CA ALA A 261 -2.40 17.88 -3.76
C ALA A 261 -2.27 19.04 -2.77
N LYS A 262 -3.15 19.09 -1.75
CA LYS A 262 -3.10 20.08 -0.67
C LYS A 262 -3.45 19.45 0.67
N LEU A 263 -2.59 19.68 1.67
CA LEU A 263 -2.79 19.22 3.03
C LEU A 263 -2.75 20.43 3.97
N ARG A 264 -3.83 20.71 4.68
CA ARG A 264 -3.99 21.91 5.50
C ARG A 264 -4.34 21.57 6.94
N GLN A 265 -3.74 22.29 7.86
CA GLN A 265 -4.23 22.37 9.23
C GLN A 265 -5.26 23.49 9.35
N ILE A 266 -6.44 23.16 9.88
CA ILE A 266 -7.51 24.11 10.07
C ILE A 266 -7.91 24.19 11.55
N GLN A 267 -8.36 25.36 11.97
CA GLN A 267 -8.90 25.59 13.31
C GLN A 267 -10.30 26.19 13.19
N TYR A 268 -11.26 25.56 13.87
CA TYR A 268 -12.60 26.12 14.03
C TYR A 268 -12.67 26.90 15.34
N LYS A 269 -13.27 28.10 15.34
CA LYS A 269 -13.58 28.81 16.58
C LYS A 269 -14.68 28.05 17.30
N GLU A 270 -14.37 27.53 18.48
CA GLU A 270 -15.36 26.95 19.39
C GLU A 270 -16.31 28.06 19.89
N GLU A 271 -17.56 28.03 19.45
CA GLU A 271 -18.67 28.62 20.18
C GLU A 271 -19.57 27.47 20.60
N SER A 272 -19.54 27.23 21.92
CA SER A 272 -20.48 26.38 22.68
C SER A 272 -21.09 25.14 22.02
N GLY A 273 -20.45 24.00 22.22
CA GLY A 273 -21.11 22.70 22.56
C GLY A 273 -21.94 21.95 21.53
N SER A 274 -22.21 22.46 20.35
CA SER A 274 -22.93 21.75 19.29
C SER A 274 -22.14 21.77 17.97
N PHE A 275 -21.85 20.57 17.43
CA PHE A 275 -21.27 20.41 16.12
C PHE A 275 -22.36 20.49 15.04
N GLU A 276 -22.94 21.64 14.84
CA GLU A 276 -23.55 21.99 13.57
C GLU A 276 -22.46 22.63 12.71
N ILE A 277 -22.17 22.03 11.57
CA ILE A 277 -21.31 22.61 10.56
C ILE A 277 -22.09 23.76 9.94
N ASP A 278 -21.87 24.95 10.49
CA ASP A 278 -22.37 26.17 9.86
C ASP A 278 -21.51 26.43 8.63
N GLU A 279 -22.02 26.14 7.44
CA GLU A 279 -21.40 26.41 6.14
C GLU A 279 -20.94 27.87 5.97
N ARG A 280 -21.37 28.77 6.85
CA ARG A 280 -20.99 30.19 6.86
C ARG A 280 -19.70 30.49 7.62
N LYS A 281 -19.15 29.53 8.40
CA LYS A 281 -17.89 29.72 9.12
C LYS A 281 -16.75 29.07 8.32
N GLN A 282 -16.02 29.89 7.55
CA GLN A 282 -14.81 29.39 6.88
C GLN A 282 -13.74 29.00 7.93
N PRO A 283 -13.15 27.82 7.83
CA PRO A 283 -12.06 27.42 8.71
C PRO A 283 -10.84 28.32 8.52
N VAL A 284 -10.18 28.68 9.60
CA VAL A 284 -8.91 29.40 9.53
C VAL A 284 -7.81 28.41 9.22
N VAL A 285 -7.08 28.61 8.12
CA VAL A 285 -5.91 27.81 7.77
C VAL A 285 -4.77 28.22 8.71
N VAL A 286 -4.25 27.26 9.49
CA VAL A 286 -3.15 27.45 10.43
C VAL A 286 -1.81 27.08 9.81
N ALA A 287 -1.79 26.01 8.96
CA ALA A 287 -0.61 25.60 8.23
C ALA A 287 -1.01 24.99 6.86
N GLU A 288 -0.15 25.20 5.85
CA GLU A 288 -0.32 24.67 4.48
C GLU A 288 0.38 23.32 4.27
N SER A 289 1.11 22.82 5.26
CA SER A 289 1.76 21.51 5.26
C SER A 289 1.77 20.92 6.65
N LEU A 290 1.71 19.60 6.73
CA LEU A 290 1.75 18.84 7.97
C LEU A 290 2.85 17.79 7.91
N GLU A 291 3.39 17.45 9.08
CA GLU A 291 4.38 16.39 9.21
C GLU A 291 3.72 15.01 9.04
N ILE A 292 4.33 14.17 8.21
CA ILE A 292 3.87 12.81 7.92
C ILE A 292 4.90 11.84 8.48
N GLU A 293 4.48 10.93 9.34
CA GLU A 293 5.33 9.85 9.82
C GLU A 293 5.24 8.65 8.87
N TYR A 294 6.33 8.35 8.17
CA TYR A 294 6.48 7.13 7.39
C TYR A 294 7.07 6.02 8.27
N PHE A 295 6.43 4.86 8.32
CA PHE A 295 6.84 3.71 9.11
C PHE A 295 6.99 2.45 8.24
N GLY A 296 7.50 1.35 8.82
CA GLY A 296 7.78 0.10 8.11
C GLY A 296 9.16 0.08 7.42
N GLU A 297 9.43 -0.95 6.65
CA GLU A 297 10.67 -1.06 5.89
C GLU A 297 10.72 -0.03 4.76
N LYS A 298 11.91 0.56 4.55
CA LYS A 298 12.13 1.46 3.42
C LYS A 298 11.86 0.75 2.10
N THR A 299 11.14 1.41 1.21
CA THR A 299 10.94 0.91 -0.15
C THR A 299 12.27 0.74 -0.89
N ALA A 300 12.27 -0.05 -1.95
CA ALA A 300 13.48 -0.22 -2.74
C ALA A 300 13.91 1.09 -3.44
N PHE A 301 12.98 2.00 -3.76
CA PHE A 301 13.31 3.34 -4.25
C PHE A 301 13.96 4.21 -3.18
N GLU A 302 13.44 4.23 -1.96
CA GLU A 302 14.07 4.98 -0.85
C GLU A 302 15.47 4.45 -0.54
N LYS A 303 15.66 3.13 -0.54
CA LYS A 303 16.98 2.50 -0.38
C LYS A 303 17.95 2.89 -1.50
N LEU A 304 17.47 3.01 -2.75
CA LEU A 304 18.26 3.49 -3.88
C LEU A 304 18.62 4.97 -3.72
N ASP A 305 17.67 5.81 -3.29
CA ASP A 305 17.89 7.25 -3.10
C ASP A 305 18.89 7.56 -2.00
N GLU A 306 18.91 6.75 -0.94
CA GLU A 306 19.85 6.88 0.19
C GLU A 306 21.26 6.41 -0.15
N MET A 307 21.46 5.66 -1.23
CA MET A 307 22.82 5.29 -1.66
C MET A 307 23.65 6.55 -1.91
N ILE A 308 24.85 6.56 -1.39
CA ILE A 308 25.77 7.71 -1.57
C ILE A 308 26.23 7.77 -3.02
N GLY A 309 26.22 8.97 -3.61
CA GLY A 309 26.58 9.17 -5.01
C GLY A 309 25.54 8.62 -5.98
N LEU A 310 26.02 8.08 -7.10
CA LEU A 310 25.22 7.42 -8.16
C LEU A 310 24.10 8.31 -8.74
N THR A 311 24.27 9.64 -8.76
CA THR A 311 23.21 10.59 -9.15
C THR A 311 22.65 10.31 -10.54
N LYS A 312 23.53 10.02 -11.50
CA LYS A 312 23.16 9.70 -12.88
C LYS A 312 22.38 8.37 -12.95
N VAL A 313 22.91 7.31 -12.32
CA VAL A 313 22.27 5.98 -12.28
C VAL A 313 20.87 6.07 -11.64
N LYS A 314 20.71 6.82 -10.55
CA LYS A 314 19.40 7.03 -9.91
C LYS A 314 18.39 7.67 -10.85
N SER A 315 18.79 8.70 -11.62
CA SER A 315 17.93 9.33 -12.64
C SER A 315 17.56 8.36 -13.75
N GLU A 316 18.56 7.67 -14.31
CA GLU A 316 18.37 6.68 -15.36
C GLU A 316 17.44 5.53 -14.93
N VAL A 317 17.57 5.05 -13.69
CA VAL A 317 16.68 4.02 -13.12
C VAL A 317 15.24 4.54 -13.00
N ARG A 318 15.05 5.81 -12.56
CA ARG A 318 13.71 6.41 -12.47
C ARG A 318 13.04 6.50 -13.84
N GLU A 319 13.76 6.95 -14.85
CA GLU A 319 13.26 7.04 -16.23
C GLU A 319 12.92 5.66 -16.80
N PHE A 320 13.79 4.67 -16.58
CA PHE A 320 13.59 3.28 -16.98
C PHE A 320 12.31 2.68 -16.38
N ILE A 321 12.12 2.82 -15.07
CA ILE A 321 10.93 2.32 -14.37
C ILE A 321 9.67 3.07 -14.82
N ALA A 322 9.73 4.40 -14.98
CA ALA A 322 8.60 5.20 -15.44
C ALA A 322 8.13 4.80 -16.83
N LEU A 323 9.06 4.55 -17.76
CA LEU A 323 8.75 4.06 -19.11
C LEU A 323 8.09 2.67 -19.07
N ALA A 324 8.62 1.75 -18.24
CA ALA A 324 8.06 0.42 -18.07
C ALA A 324 6.63 0.47 -17.50
N GLN A 325 6.38 1.33 -16.51
CA GLN A 325 5.03 1.54 -15.95
C GLN A 325 4.08 2.15 -16.98
N MET A 326 4.52 3.13 -17.76
CA MET A 326 3.70 3.73 -18.81
C MET A 326 3.25 2.67 -19.84
N ASN A 327 4.16 1.80 -20.29
CA ASN A 327 3.83 0.74 -21.24
C ASN A 327 2.84 -0.27 -20.66
N LYS A 328 3.01 -0.66 -19.39
CA LYS A 328 2.05 -1.51 -18.68
C LYS A 328 0.65 -0.87 -18.66
N LEU A 329 0.53 0.40 -18.30
CA LEU A 329 -0.75 1.13 -18.28
C LEU A 329 -1.37 1.25 -19.68
N ARG A 330 -0.57 1.38 -20.74
CA ARG A 330 -1.06 1.41 -22.12
C ARG A 330 -1.67 0.06 -22.52
N ARG A 331 -1.02 -1.06 -22.20
CA ARG A 331 -1.56 -2.42 -22.41
C ARG A 331 -2.87 -2.64 -21.67
N GLU A 332 -2.93 -2.26 -20.40
CA GLU A 332 -4.16 -2.36 -19.59
C GLU A 332 -5.35 -1.58 -20.18
N LYS A 333 -5.06 -0.50 -20.92
CA LYS A 333 -6.05 0.31 -21.65
C LYS A 333 -6.31 -0.17 -23.09
N GLY A 334 -5.71 -1.28 -23.53
CA GLY A 334 -5.85 -1.79 -24.90
C GLY A 334 -5.20 -0.92 -25.97
N LEU A 335 -4.24 -0.06 -25.61
CA LEU A 335 -3.48 0.76 -26.54
C LEU A 335 -2.23 0.01 -26.99
N GLU A 336 -1.84 0.18 -28.27
CA GLU A 336 -0.56 -0.32 -28.75
C GLU A 336 0.59 0.28 -27.93
N ASP A 337 1.51 -0.57 -27.49
CA ASP A 337 2.74 -0.18 -26.81
C ASP A 337 3.96 -0.42 -27.72
N ALA A 338 5.00 0.35 -27.50
CA ALA A 338 6.29 0.04 -28.09
C ALA A 338 6.88 -1.18 -27.37
N PRO A 339 7.43 -2.19 -28.10
CA PRO A 339 8.07 -3.32 -27.46
C PRO A 339 9.21 -2.82 -26.58
N LEU A 340 9.05 -2.97 -25.26
CA LEU A 340 10.05 -2.61 -24.26
C LEU A 340 10.75 -3.86 -23.76
N THR A 341 12.06 -3.89 -23.88
CA THR A 341 12.87 -4.88 -23.20
C THR A 341 13.47 -4.29 -21.93
N LEU A 342 13.41 -5.06 -20.83
CA LEU A 342 13.96 -4.64 -19.53
C LEU A 342 15.40 -5.13 -19.32
N HIS A 343 15.95 -5.88 -20.29
CA HIS A 343 17.35 -6.31 -20.21
C HIS A 343 18.30 -5.12 -20.21
N SER A 344 19.34 -5.20 -19.37
CA SER A 344 20.17 -4.05 -19.06
C SER A 344 21.66 -4.39 -18.98
N LEU A 345 22.48 -3.40 -19.25
CA LEU A 345 23.94 -3.45 -19.18
C LEU A 345 24.45 -2.52 -18.08
N PHE A 346 25.18 -3.05 -17.11
CA PHE A 346 25.76 -2.31 -16.00
C PHE A 346 27.27 -2.16 -16.20
N LEU A 347 27.70 -0.93 -16.42
CA LEU A 347 29.06 -0.57 -16.81
C LEU A 347 29.77 0.16 -15.67
N GLY A 348 30.95 -0.27 -15.28
CA GLY A 348 31.76 0.45 -14.29
C GLY A 348 32.75 -0.44 -13.55
N ASN A 349 33.64 0.19 -12.79
CA ASN A 349 34.68 -0.45 -12.00
C ASN A 349 34.12 -1.29 -10.85
N PRO A 350 34.93 -2.17 -10.23
CA PRO A 350 34.50 -2.95 -9.07
C PRO A 350 34.13 -2.05 -7.89
N GLY A 351 33.17 -2.51 -7.08
CA GLY A 351 32.77 -1.80 -5.87
C GLY A 351 31.97 -0.52 -6.08
N THR A 352 31.52 -0.19 -7.29
CA THR A 352 30.67 0.97 -7.59
C THR A 352 29.19 0.76 -7.28
N GLY A 353 28.79 -0.42 -6.77
CA GLY A 353 27.42 -0.70 -6.32
C GLY A 353 26.54 -1.39 -7.35
N LYS A 354 27.07 -1.89 -8.47
CA LYS A 354 26.29 -2.55 -9.54
C LYS A 354 25.32 -3.63 -9.01
N THR A 355 25.81 -4.63 -8.29
CA THR A 355 24.98 -5.72 -7.76
C THR A 355 23.92 -5.20 -6.77
N THR A 356 24.26 -4.22 -5.93
CA THR A 356 23.32 -3.62 -4.98
C THR A 356 22.18 -2.92 -5.70
N VAL A 357 22.49 -2.11 -6.71
CA VAL A 357 21.47 -1.41 -7.53
C VAL A 357 20.64 -2.41 -8.34
N ALA A 358 21.25 -3.46 -8.89
CA ALA A 358 20.52 -4.51 -9.61
C ALA A 358 19.47 -5.20 -8.73
N ARG A 359 19.82 -5.52 -7.48
CA ARG A 359 18.86 -6.08 -6.51
C ARG A 359 17.72 -5.10 -6.17
N LEU A 360 18.06 -3.80 -6.04
CA LEU A 360 17.03 -2.78 -5.81
C LEU A 360 16.11 -2.60 -7.01
N ILE A 361 16.65 -2.59 -8.23
CA ILE A 361 15.84 -2.55 -9.47
C ILE A 361 14.89 -3.76 -9.54
N GLY A 362 15.38 -4.97 -9.27
CA GLY A 362 14.53 -6.18 -9.23
C GLY A 362 13.36 -6.02 -8.26
N LYS A 363 13.64 -5.56 -7.03
CA LYS A 363 12.60 -5.28 -6.04
C LYS A 363 11.62 -4.18 -6.49
N ILE A 364 12.12 -3.10 -7.11
CA ILE A 364 11.26 -2.04 -7.63
C ILE A 364 10.36 -2.56 -8.75
N LEU A 365 10.91 -3.32 -9.69
CA LEU A 365 10.14 -3.93 -10.78
C LEU A 365 9.03 -4.83 -10.25
N TYR A 366 9.33 -5.65 -9.25
CA TYR A 366 8.35 -6.51 -8.58
C TYR A 366 7.27 -5.69 -7.85
N GLN A 367 7.65 -4.73 -7.01
CA GLN A 367 6.73 -3.84 -6.28
C GLN A 367 5.80 -3.05 -7.21
N LYS A 368 6.25 -2.74 -8.43
CA LYS A 368 5.44 -2.08 -9.48
C LYS A 368 4.66 -3.07 -10.35
N GLY A 369 4.76 -4.37 -10.08
CA GLY A 369 4.10 -5.42 -10.85
C GLY A 369 4.57 -5.49 -12.30
N LEU A 370 5.84 -5.14 -12.56
CA LEU A 370 6.47 -5.19 -13.88
C LEU A 370 7.15 -6.56 -14.13
N ILE A 371 7.43 -7.30 -13.07
CA ILE A 371 7.86 -8.71 -13.08
C ILE A 371 7.02 -9.51 -12.10
N LYS A 372 7.01 -10.84 -12.24
CA LYS A 372 6.10 -11.75 -11.52
C LYS A 372 6.60 -12.15 -10.14
N SER A 373 7.91 -12.08 -9.89
CA SER A 373 8.58 -12.53 -8.67
C SER A 373 9.70 -11.58 -8.27
N ASP A 374 10.00 -11.47 -6.97
CA ASP A 374 11.19 -10.78 -6.45
C ASP A 374 12.46 -11.64 -6.47
N ASN A 375 12.39 -12.80 -7.13
CA ASN A 375 13.52 -13.71 -7.28
C ASN A 375 14.69 -13.01 -7.98
N PHE A 376 15.87 -13.06 -7.36
CA PHE A 376 17.11 -12.47 -7.88
C PHE A 376 18.21 -13.52 -7.88
N VAL A 377 18.56 -14.00 -9.06
CA VAL A 377 19.62 -14.99 -9.27
C VAL A 377 20.90 -14.27 -9.69
N GLU A 378 21.95 -14.38 -8.89
CA GLU A 378 23.29 -13.87 -9.20
C GLU A 378 24.16 -15.01 -9.72
N THR A 379 24.81 -14.80 -10.84
CA THR A 379 25.57 -15.82 -11.54
C THR A 379 26.83 -15.23 -12.18
N SER A 380 27.76 -16.10 -12.50
CA SER A 380 29.01 -15.80 -13.19
C SER A 380 29.28 -16.84 -14.30
N ARG A 381 30.40 -16.66 -15.04
CA ARG A 381 30.80 -17.63 -16.04
C ARG A 381 30.87 -19.07 -15.50
N SER A 382 31.38 -19.27 -14.27
CA SER A 382 31.53 -20.61 -13.68
C SER A 382 30.21 -21.36 -13.49
N ASP A 383 29.14 -20.64 -13.34
CA ASP A 383 27.79 -21.19 -13.10
C ASP A 383 27.06 -21.49 -14.42
N LEU A 384 27.44 -20.79 -15.50
CA LEU A 384 26.82 -20.90 -16.82
C LEU A 384 27.55 -21.91 -17.74
N VAL A 385 28.86 -22.00 -17.65
CA VAL A 385 29.68 -22.77 -18.58
C VAL A 385 30.01 -24.16 -18.01
N GLY A 386 29.59 -25.19 -18.70
CA GLY A 386 29.85 -26.58 -18.32
C GLY A 386 31.32 -27.00 -18.49
N LYS A 387 31.76 -27.94 -17.67
CA LYS A 387 33.14 -28.48 -17.69
C LYS A 387 33.42 -29.43 -18.86
N TYR A 388 32.38 -29.97 -19.50
CA TYR A 388 32.48 -30.95 -20.56
C TYR A 388 31.67 -30.54 -21.78
N ILE A 389 32.07 -31.07 -22.97
CA ILE A 389 31.36 -30.84 -24.23
C ILE A 389 29.87 -31.23 -24.09
N GLY A 390 28.97 -30.36 -24.54
CA GLY A 390 27.53 -30.58 -24.53
C GLY A 390 26.82 -30.33 -23.19
N HIS A 391 27.55 -29.91 -22.15
CA HIS A 391 26.94 -29.61 -20.84
C HIS A 391 26.53 -28.13 -20.69
N THR A 392 27.16 -27.22 -21.44
CA THR A 392 27.00 -25.78 -21.30
C THR A 392 25.57 -25.31 -21.57
N ALA A 393 24.99 -25.68 -22.71
CA ALA A 393 23.62 -25.25 -23.04
C ALA A 393 22.61 -25.70 -21.99
N LYS A 394 22.73 -26.93 -21.47
CA LYS A 394 21.86 -27.44 -20.42
C LYS A 394 22.04 -26.67 -19.11
N GLN A 395 23.29 -26.51 -18.66
CA GLN A 395 23.63 -25.80 -17.44
C GLN A 395 23.18 -24.34 -17.50
N THR A 396 23.42 -23.64 -18.60
CA THR A 396 22.98 -22.28 -18.85
C THR A 396 21.46 -22.20 -18.78
N ARG A 397 20.74 -23.14 -19.40
CA ARG A 397 19.27 -23.16 -19.37
C ARG A 397 18.71 -23.36 -17.97
N GLU A 398 19.26 -24.25 -17.16
CA GLU A 398 18.87 -24.48 -15.78
C GLU A 398 18.99 -23.21 -14.93
N VAL A 399 20.07 -22.42 -15.11
CA VAL A 399 20.25 -21.13 -14.45
C VAL A 399 19.20 -20.11 -14.92
N LEU A 400 18.95 -20.01 -16.22
CA LEU A 400 17.96 -19.11 -16.81
C LEU A 400 16.54 -19.43 -16.30
N GLU A 401 16.17 -20.72 -16.29
CA GLU A 401 14.86 -21.18 -15.79
C GLU A 401 14.69 -20.89 -14.30
N SER A 402 15.75 -20.97 -13.50
CA SER A 402 15.72 -20.63 -12.07
C SER A 402 15.41 -19.15 -11.81
N ALA A 403 15.65 -18.26 -12.78
CA ALA A 403 15.41 -16.82 -12.67
C ALA A 403 14.09 -16.38 -13.33
N LEU A 404 13.29 -17.32 -13.88
CA LEU A 404 12.02 -16.97 -14.52
C LEU A 404 11.07 -16.24 -13.56
N GLY A 405 10.42 -15.24 -14.09
CA GLY A 405 9.54 -14.34 -13.36
C GLY A 405 10.25 -13.23 -12.62
N GLY A 406 11.59 -13.28 -12.51
CA GLY A 406 12.43 -12.37 -11.73
C GLY A 406 13.59 -11.77 -12.51
N VAL A 407 14.74 -11.65 -11.84
CA VAL A 407 15.97 -11.04 -12.40
C VAL A 407 17.13 -12.03 -12.36
N LEU A 408 17.82 -12.18 -13.49
CA LEU A 408 19.13 -12.83 -13.59
C LEU A 408 20.21 -11.76 -13.70
N PHE A 409 21.14 -11.74 -12.77
CA PHE A 409 22.31 -10.86 -12.79
C PHE A 409 23.56 -11.65 -13.13
N ILE A 410 24.20 -11.33 -14.25
CA ILE A 410 25.42 -11.99 -14.73
C ILE A 410 26.60 -11.05 -14.47
N ASP A 411 27.39 -11.35 -13.43
CA ASP A 411 28.58 -10.55 -13.13
C ASP A 411 29.75 -10.94 -14.03
N GLU A 412 30.58 -9.94 -14.36
CA GLU A 412 31.72 -10.09 -15.29
C GLU A 412 31.36 -10.81 -16.58
N ALA A 413 30.18 -10.48 -17.16
CA ALA A 413 29.60 -11.17 -18.30
C ALA A 413 30.53 -11.22 -19.54
N TYR A 414 31.44 -10.25 -19.68
CA TYR A 414 32.47 -10.27 -20.74
C TYR A 414 33.35 -11.51 -20.71
N THR A 415 33.49 -12.17 -19.56
CA THR A 415 34.26 -13.41 -19.43
C THR A 415 33.69 -14.56 -20.26
N LEU A 416 32.40 -14.51 -20.60
CA LEU A 416 31.78 -15.49 -21.52
C LEU A 416 32.34 -15.41 -22.95
N ALA A 417 32.93 -14.26 -23.34
CA ALA A 417 33.47 -14.04 -24.68
C ALA A 417 35.02 -14.09 -24.77
N THR A 418 35.71 -14.29 -23.64
CA THR A 418 37.21 -14.18 -23.59
C THR A 418 37.97 -15.40 -24.05
N GLY A 419 37.31 -16.51 -24.36
CA GLY A 419 37.94 -17.74 -24.80
C GLY A 419 38.17 -17.81 -26.32
N GLY A 420 39.02 -18.75 -26.76
CA GLY A 420 39.30 -19.02 -28.19
C GLY A 420 38.13 -19.70 -28.92
N GLU A 421 38.37 -20.14 -30.16
CA GLU A 421 37.32 -20.74 -31.02
C GLU A 421 36.62 -21.97 -30.41
N ASN A 422 37.27 -22.68 -29.50
CA ASN A 422 36.76 -23.88 -28.81
C ASN A 422 36.17 -23.54 -27.41
N ASP A 423 35.92 -22.27 -27.11
CA ASP A 423 35.39 -21.85 -25.80
C ASP A 423 33.88 -22.07 -25.73
N PHE A 424 33.45 -22.82 -24.73
CA PHE A 424 32.03 -23.07 -24.44
C PHE A 424 31.24 -21.81 -23.98
N GLY A 425 31.89 -20.70 -23.70
CA GLY A 425 31.21 -19.43 -23.35
C GLY A 425 30.33 -18.89 -24.50
N ARG A 426 30.71 -19.11 -25.75
CA ARG A 426 29.86 -18.76 -26.92
C ARG A 426 28.58 -19.58 -26.97
N GLU A 427 28.61 -20.85 -26.57
CA GLU A 427 27.45 -21.71 -26.46
C GLU A 427 26.46 -21.14 -25.38
N ALA A 428 27.01 -20.70 -24.23
CA ALA A 428 26.22 -20.04 -23.19
C ALA A 428 25.59 -18.75 -23.70
N ILE A 429 26.31 -17.87 -24.41
CA ILE A 429 25.80 -16.65 -25.00
C ILE A 429 24.63 -16.94 -25.95
N ASN A 430 24.77 -17.93 -26.83
CA ASN A 430 23.73 -18.30 -27.78
C ASN A 430 22.46 -18.82 -27.08
N GLU A 431 22.62 -19.61 -26.01
CA GLU A 431 21.49 -20.10 -25.23
C GLU A 431 20.79 -18.95 -24.47
N ILE A 432 21.56 -17.99 -23.90
CA ILE A 432 21.02 -16.79 -23.27
C ILE A 432 20.22 -15.97 -24.29
N LEU A 433 20.78 -15.70 -25.48
CA LEU A 433 20.09 -14.91 -26.52
C LEU A 433 18.78 -15.55 -26.98
N LYS A 434 18.79 -16.86 -27.15
CA LYS A 434 17.59 -17.62 -27.50
C LYS A 434 16.54 -17.50 -26.38
N PHE A 435 16.96 -17.70 -25.15
CA PHE A 435 16.07 -17.63 -23.99
C PHE A 435 15.47 -16.24 -23.79
N MET A 436 16.26 -15.16 -24.03
CA MET A 436 15.79 -13.77 -24.01
C MET A 436 14.67 -13.51 -25.02
N GLU A 437 14.73 -14.13 -26.19
CA GLU A 437 13.69 -13.99 -27.21
C GLU A 437 12.43 -14.78 -26.84
N ASP A 438 12.62 -16.04 -26.43
CA ASP A 438 11.53 -16.96 -26.12
C ASP A 438 10.75 -16.54 -24.85
N ASN A 439 11.42 -15.84 -23.89
CA ASN A 439 10.87 -15.46 -22.57
C ASN A 439 10.95 -13.94 -22.31
N ARG A 440 10.78 -13.13 -23.34
CA ARG A 440 11.02 -11.68 -23.32
C ARG A 440 10.29 -10.91 -22.22
N GLU A 441 9.10 -11.38 -21.83
CA GLU A 441 8.26 -10.75 -20.79
C GLU A 441 8.39 -11.44 -19.42
N ASP A 442 9.09 -12.57 -19.37
CA ASP A 442 9.11 -13.43 -18.18
C ASP A 442 10.44 -13.39 -17.42
N ILE A 443 11.45 -12.72 -17.93
CA ILE A 443 12.75 -12.59 -17.27
C ILE A 443 13.40 -11.23 -17.55
N VAL A 444 14.08 -10.68 -16.57
CA VAL A 444 14.97 -9.53 -16.75
C VAL A 444 16.41 -10.00 -16.58
N ILE A 445 17.24 -9.78 -17.59
CA ILE A 445 18.68 -10.14 -17.54
C ILE A 445 19.51 -8.87 -17.45
N ILE A 446 20.36 -8.79 -16.45
CA ILE A 446 21.31 -7.69 -16.22
C ILE A 446 22.73 -8.23 -16.39
N PHE A 447 23.43 -7.73 -17.39
CA PHE A 447 24.84 -8.04 -17.63
C PHE A 447 25.70 -6.96 -16.99
N ALA A 448 26.68 -7.33 -16.19
CA ALA A 448 27.55 -6.40 -15.50
C ALA A 448 29.02 -6.65 -15.78
N GLY A 449 29.83 -5.58 -15.78
CA GLY A 449 31.27 -5.69 -15.94
C GLY A 449 31.97 -4.34 -16.15
N TYR A 450 33.28 -4.41 -16.45
CA TYR A 450 34.07 -3.24 -16.78
C TYR A 450 33.64 -2.62 -18.11
N THR A 451 33.54 -1.28 -18.14
CA THR A 451 33.00 -0.55 -19.30
C THR A 451 33.61 -0.99 -20.62
N LYS A 452 34.94 -0.98 -20.73
CA LYS A 452 35.64 -1.37 -21.97
C LYS A 452 35.34 -2.82 -22.36
N SER A 453 35.54 -3.77 -21.44
CA SER A 453 35.33 -5.20 -21.70
C SER A 453 33.87 -5.54 -22.05
N MET A 454 32.91 -4.81 -21.48
CA MET A 454 31.49 -4.99 -21.78
C MET A 454 31.11 -4.41 -23.15
N MET A 455 31.76 -3.32 -23.59
CA MET A 455 31.56 -2.81 -24.96
C MET A 455 32.12 -3.79 -25.99
N ASP A 456 33.33 -4.34 -25.75
CA ASP A 456 33.90 -5.40 -26.57
C ASP A 456 33.03 -6.66 -26.60
N PHE A 457 32.40 -7.01 -25.45
CA PHE A 457 31.46 -8.13 -25.34
C PHE A 457 30.21 -7.94 -26.22
N LEU A 458 29.62 -6.74 -26.25
CA LEU A 458 28.48 -6.45 -27.13
C LEU A 458 28.83 -6.57 -28.63
N GLU A 459 30.09 -6.30 -29.00
CA GLU A 459 30.54 -6.42 -30.39
C GLU A 459 30.76 -7.87 -30.83
N THR A 460 30.88 -8.82 -29.90
CA THR A 460 31.08 -10.25 -30.23
C THR A 460 29.84 -10.87 -30.86
N ASN A 461 28.65 -10.28 -30.67
CA ASN A 461 27.40 -10.81 -31.22
C ASN A 461 26.38 -9.67 -31.40
N GLU A 462 25.96 -9.39 -32.65
CA GLU A 462 24.96 -8.36 -32.97
C GLU A 462 23.63 -8.57 -32.23
N GLY A 463 23.29 -9.83 -31.90
CA GLY A 463 22.11 -10.18 -31.13
C GLY A 463 22.12 -9.65 -29.68
N LEU A 464 23.29 -9.52 -29.03
CA LEU A 464 23.43 -8.91 -27.73
C LEU A 464 23.06 -7.42 -27.77
N ARG A 465 23.65 -6.70 -28.73
CA ARG A 465 23.45 -5.25 -28.86
C ARG A 465 21.98 -4.87 -29.10
N SER A 466 21.28 -5.65 -29.91
CA SER A 466 19.87 -5.38 -30.23
C SER A 466 18.91 -5.68 -29.08
N ARG A 467 19.26 -6.61 -28.18
CA ARG A 467 18.41 -7.07 -27.07
C ARG A 467 18.71 -6.40 -25.73
N ILE A 468 19.82 -5.66 -25.61
CA ILE A 468 20.24 -4.99 -24.36
C ILE A 468 20.34 -3.47 -24.61
N PRO A 469 19.21 -2.76 -24.76
CA PRO A 469 19.22 -1.33 -25.08
C PRO A 469 19.47 -0.44 -23.84
N ASN A 470 19.25 -0.93 -22.62
CA ASN A 470 19.35 -0.13 -21.41
C ASN A 470 20.76 -0.21 -20.84
N HIS A 471 21.48 0.91 -20.82
CA HIS A 471 22.85 0.98 -20.32
C HIS A 471 22.93 1.91 -19.12
N PHE A 472 23.44 1.40 -18.00
CA PHE A 472 23.64 2.15 -16.76
C PHE A 472 25.14 2.29 -16.48
N ASN A 473 25.63 3.54 -16.42
CA ASN A 473 27.04 3.82 -16.22
C ASN A 473 27.32 4.19 -14.75
N PHE A 474 28.05 3.30 -14.07
CA PHE A 474 28.47 3.48 -12.67
C PHE A 474 29.83 4.16 -12.64
N GLU A 475 29.82 5.45 -12.35
CA GLU A 475 31.04 6.25 -12.18
C GLU A 475 31.78 5.85 -10.89
N ASP A 476 33.10 6.07 -10.87
CA ASP A 476 33.88 5.91 -9.64
C ASP A 476 33.47 6.91 -8.58
N TYR A 477 33.52 6.50 -7.33
CA TYR A 477 33.22 7.39 -6.21
C TYR A 477 34.34 8.41 -5.99
N THR A 478 33.96 9.63 -5.70
CA THR A 478 34.90 10.65 -5.21
C THR A 478 35.39 10.28 -3.79
N VAL A 479 36.52 10.87 -3.38
CA VAL A 479 37.05 10.67 -2.02
C VAL A 479 36.05 11.03 -0.94
N ASP A 480 35.27 12.12 -1.13
CA ASP A 480 34.20 12.52 -0.21
C ASP A 480 33.08 11.49 -0.14
N GLN A 481 32.71 10.89 -1.28
CA GLN A 481 31.72 9.82 -1.31
C GLN A 481 32.23 8.55 -0.64
N LEU A 482 33.49 8.17 -0.86
CA LEU A 482 34.13 7.04 -0.18
C LEU A 482 34.17 7.24 1.33
N TYR A 483 34.53 8.44 1.79
CA TYR A 483 34.45 8.80 3.19
C TYR A 483 33.05 8.57 3.77
N LYS A 484 32.01 9.10 3.10
CA LYS A 484 30.62 8.94 3.55
C LYS A 484 30.17 7.48 3.57
N ILE A 485 30.54 6.69 2.55
CA ILE A 485 30.25 5.25 2.48
C ILE A 485 30.91 4.52 3.66
N GLY A 486 32.19 4.77 3.90
CA GLY A 486 32.91 4.12 4.98
C GLY A 486 32.42 4.52 6.36
N LEU A 487 32.11 5.82 6.57
CA LEU A 487 31.53 6.30 7.81
C LEU A 487 30.17 5.65 8.11
N LEU A 488 29.28 5.61 7.11
CA LEU A 488 27.98 4.97 7.23
C LEU A 488 28.09 3.47 7.56
N GLU A 489 29.05 2.77 6.94
CA GLU A 489 29.30 1.35 7.25
C GLU A 489 29.70 1.17 8.71
N LEU A 490 30.65 1.95 9.23
CA LEU A 490 31.11 1.86 10.63
C LEU A 490 29.99 2.23 11.61
N GLN A 491 29.23 3.29 11.32
CA GLN A 491 28.08 3.69 12.15
C GLN A 491 26.99 2.62 12.21
N ASN A 492 26.65 1.98 11.09
CA ASN A 492 25.68 0.89 11.05
C ASN A 492 26.15 -0.36 11.83
N GLN A 493 27.47 -0.52 12.00
CA GLN A 493 28.07 -1.57 12.84
C GLN A 493 28.20 -1.15 14.31
N GLY A 494 27.75 0.06 14.68
CA GLY A 494 27.78 0.57 16.04
C GLY A 494 29.10 1.20 16.47
N TYR A 495 30.05 1.42 15.55
CA TYR A 495 31.31 2.09 15.88
C TYR A 495 31.16 3.60 16.00
N LYS A 496 31.87 4.17 16.98
CA LYS A 496 32.00 5.61 17.21
C LYS A 496 33.44 6.05 16.85
N LEU A 497 33.58 7.20 16.22
CA LEU A 497 34.88 7.74 15.83
C LEU A 497 34.79 9.24 15.58
N ASN A 498 35.95 9.89 15.56
CA ASN A 498 36.10 11.28 15.18
C ASN A 498 35.95 11.42 13.67
N HIS A 499 34.90 12.09 13.21
CA HIS A 499 34.56 12.22 11.79
C HIS A 499 35.61 13.00 11.00
N GLU A 500 36.20 14.04 11.60
CA GLU A 500 37.25 14.87 10.95
C GLU A 500 38.52 14.05 10.74
N LYS A 501 38.94 13.33 11.76
CA LYS A 501 40.13 12.46 11.70
C LYS A 501 39.91 11.29 10.71
N TYR A 502 38.71 10.74 10.66
CA TYR A 502 38.39 9.71 9.68
C TYR A 502 38.40 10.25 8.25
N ALA A 503 37.93 11.49 8.03
CA ALA A 503 38.00 12.10 6.71
C ALA A 503 39.48 12.34 6.28
N GLU A 504 40.36 12.79 7.20
CA GLU A 504 41.80 12.94 6.99
C GLU A 504 42.44 11.56 6.63
N PHE A 505 42.13 10.53 7.39
CA PHE A 505 42.60 9.16 7.18
C PHE A 505 42.22 8.62 5.79
N VAL A 506 40.92 8.74 5.41
CA VAL A 506 40.44 8.28 4.10
C VAL A 506 41.16 9.07 2.97
N LYS A 507 41.22 10.39 3.08
CA LYS A 507 41.88 11.23 2.08
C LYS A 507 43.36 10.90 1.93
N HIS A 508 44.07 10.72 3.04
CA HIS A 508 45.51 10.40 3.05
C HIS A 508 45.74 9.05 2.35
N ASN A 509 45.05 8.01 2.80
CA ASN A 509 45.24 6.65 2.25
C ASN A 509 44.81 6.55 0.78
N TYR A 510 43.76 7.27 0.38
CA TYR A 510 43.30 7.26 -1.01
C TYR A 510 44.32 7.90 -1.96
N ASN A 511 44.91 9.01 -1.57
CA ASN A 511 45.91 9.71 -2.39
C ASN A 511 47.20 8.91 -2.60
N ILE A 512 47.54 8.04 -1.66
CA ILE A 512 48.73 7.17 -1.77
C ILE A 512 48.38 5.86 -2.48
N SER A 513 47.13 5.42 -2.37
CA SER A 513 46.64 4.18 -2.98
C SER A 513 46.42 4.35 -4.48
N ASN A 514 46.91 3.41 -5.26
CA ASN A 514 46.57 3.30 -6.70
C ASN A 514 45.36 2.36 -6.92
N ASP A 515 44.55 2.08 -5.88
CA ASP A 515 43.45 1.13 -5.92
C ASP A 515 42.12 1.84 -6.15
N ASN A 516 41.56 1.70 -7.35
CA ASN A 516 40.28 2.26 -7.77
C ASN A 516 39.12 1.27 -7.55
N SER A 517 39.22 0.38 -6.57
CA SER A 517 38.16 -0.61 -6.29
C SER A 517 36.98 -0.04 -5.49
N ASN A 518 36.88 1.27 -5.38
CA ASN A 518 35.72 2.00 -4.88
C ASN A 518 35.22 1.53 -3.49
N GLY A 519 33.99 1.06 -3.39
CA GLY A 519 33.40 0.56 -2.14
C GLY A 519 34.15 -0.63 -1.56
N ARG A 520 34.87 -1.43 -2.38
CA ARG A 520 35.77 -2.49 -1.86
C ARG A 520 36.97 -1.89 -1.17
N TRP A 521 37.55 -0.83 -1.75
CA TRP A 521 38.70 -0.13 -1.16
C TRP A 521 38.37 0.41 0.22
N ILE A 522 37.27 1.17 0.37
CA ILE A 522 36.91 1.76 1.68
C ILE A 522 36.57 0.71 2.73
N ARG A 523 35.92 -0.42 2.34
CA ARG A 523 35.70 -1.55 3.25
C ARG A 523 37.00 -2.14 3.76
N ASN A 524 38.01 -2.27 2.89
CA ASN A 524 39.34 -2.73 3.28
C ASN A 524 40.03 -1.75 4.24
N GLN A 525 39.82 -0.41 4.09
CA GLN A 525 40.34 0.57 5.05
C GLN A 525 39.62 0.43 6.41
N ASN A 526 38.29 0.28 6.42
CA ASN A 526 37.53 0.05 7.66
C ASN A 526 37.94 -1.24 8.36
N GLU A 527 38.24 -2.30 7.59
CA GLU A 527 38.76 -3.54 8.18
C GLU A 527 40.12 -3.36 8.84
N LYS A 528 41.02 -2.53 8.25
CA LYS A 528 42.30 -2.19 8.89
C LYS A 528 42.08 -1.47 10.22
N LEU A 529 41.13 -0.52 10.30
CA LEU A 529 40.80 0.18 11.54
C LEU A 529 40.25 -0.78 12.60
N ARG A 530 39.37 -1.69 12.23
CA ARG A 530 38.87 -2.74 13.14
C ARG A 530 39.97 -3.65 13.67
N LYS A 531 40.95 -3.99 12.82
CA LYS A 531 42.13 -4.75 13.24
C LYS A 531 42.98 -3.97 14.25
N LYS A 532 43.14 -2.63 14.08
CA LYS A 532 43.88 -1.79 15.05
C LYS A 532 43.16 -1.70 16.39
N LEU A 533 41.84 -1.47 16.37
CA LEU A 533 41.00 -1.56 17.56
C LEU A 533 41.14 -2.91 18.27
N ALA A 534 41.09 -4.01 17.52
CA ALA A 534 41.22 -5.36 18.10
C ALA A 534 42.60 -5.59 18.74
N LEU A 535 43.69 -5.06 18.16
CA LEU A 535 45.03 -5.12 18.75
C LEU A 535 45.10 -4.33 20.06
N ARG A 536 44.56 -3.09 20.09
CA ARG A 536 44.48 -2.26 21.31
C ARG A 536 43.72 -2.99 22.45
N LEU A 537 42.66 -3.72 22.11
CA LEU A 537 41.91 -4.51 23.09
C LEU A 537 42.69 -5.72 23.66
N LEU A 538 43.71 -6.23 22.98
CA LEU A 538 44.61 -7.24 23.52
C LEU A 538 45.53 -6.65 24.59
N ASP A 539 45.93 -5.35 24.46
CA ASP A 539 46.80 -4.67 25.40
C ASP A 539 45.99 -4.10 26.60
N ASP A 540 44.73 -3.69 26.39
CA ASP A 540 43.83 -3.21 27.46
C ASP A 540 42.41 -3.79 27.27
N ILE A 541 42.11 -4.84 28.03
CA ILE A 541 40.83 -5.56 27.98
C ILE A 541 39.63 -4.72 28.43
N ASN A 542 39.85 -3.60 29.10
CA ASN A 542 38.81 -2.68 29.56
C ASN A 542 38.58 -1.52 28.58
N ALA A 543 39.30 -1.44 27.46
CA ALA A 543 39.11 -0.40 26.46
C ALA A 543 37.71 -0.55 25.81
N ASP A 544 37.14 0.58 25.40
CA ASP A 544 35.82 0.60 24.72
C ASP A 544 35.89 -0.10 23.36
N ILE A 545 35.13 -1.18 23.21
CA ILE A 545 35.04 -2.00 22.00
C ILE A 545 34.28 -1.31 20.86
N THR A 546 33.60 -0.21 21.14
CA THR A 546 32.77 0.52 20.14
C THR A 546 33.46 1.75 19.59
N THR A 547 34.55 2.22 20.20
CA THR A 547 35.24 3.47 19.81
C THR A 547 36.54 3.19 19.07
N ILE A 548 36.61 3.61 17.80
CA ILE A 548 37.85 3.69 17.02
C ILE A 548 38.52 5.02 17.37
N THR A 549 39.71 4.97 17.97
CA THR A 549 40.44 6.18 18.44
C THR A 549 41.21 6.85 17.31
N ASP A 550 41.68 8.07 17.59
CA ASP A 550 42.56 8.81 16.67
C ASP A 550 43.91 8.07 16.49
N GLU A 551 44.41 7.40 17.53
CA GLU A 551 45.63 6.58 17.46
C GLU A 551 45.42 5.33 16.58
N ASP A 552 44.25 4.68 16.64
CA ASP A 552 43.92 3.57 15.76
C ASP A 552 43.99 4.01 14.30
N MET A 553 43.44 5.22 13.98
CA MET A 553 43.48 5.81 12.64
C MET A 553 44.89 6.19 12.20
N GLU A 554 45.68 6.85 13.04
CA GLU A 554 47.09 7.21 12.74
C GLU A 554 47.93 5.95 12.48
N SER A 555 47.77 4.91 13.27
CA SER A 555 48.53 3.66 13.12
C SER A 555 48.09 2.81 11.90
N ALA A 556 46.96 3.16 11.29
CA ALA A 556 46.42 2.50 10.09
C ALA A 556 46.71 3.26 8.78
N LYS A 557 47.32 4.46 8.85
CA LYS A 557 47.77 5.21 7.67
C LYS A 557 48.79 4.41 6.86
N LEU A 558 48.77 4.58 5.54
CA LEU A 558 49.71 3.96 4.60
C LEU A 558 51.05 4.66 4.57
#